data_f68f1c6e1e436211c1a17e364483aa63
#
_entry.id   f68f1c6e1e436211c1a17e364483aa63
#
_cell.length_a   1.000
_cell.length_b   1.000
_cell.length_c   1.000
_cell.angle_alpha   90.00
_cell.angle_beta   90.00
_cell.angle_gamma   90.00
#
_symmetry.space_group_name_H-M   'P 1'
#
loop_
_entity.id
_entity.type
_entity.pdbx_description
1 polymer ?
#
loop_
_entity_poly.entity_id
_entity_poly.type
_entity_poly.pdbx_seq_one_letter_code
_entity_poly.pdbx_strand_id
1 'polypeptide(L)'
;MRRYLIEKGFEPERLINLEIFDYLSDIERVQPEKGEKPSIAIAGNLAKVKAGYIPKIFEKGGNKNLIVNLYGTRYEPEQEIENLKYHGAFPPEELASHLEGDFGLIWDGTEASTCAGNTGEYLKYNNPHKASMYLSAGMPVIVWKQAAIADFVLETGVGIAVDDLYSLDEVIGSITKEEYSRYAENAKKVADRLRSGYYTLSAIRKCCEVITEED
;
A
#
# COMPACT_ATOMS: atom_id res chain seq x y z
N MET A 1 -14.56 -6.62 2.26
CA MET A 1 -15.75 -6.76 1.37
C MET A 1 -16.46 -8.09 1.54
N ARG A 2 -15.81 -9.25 1.38
CA ARG A 2 -16.48 -10.58 1.48
C ARG A 2 -17.31 -10.77 2.75
N ARG A 3 -16.74 -10.49 3.95
CA ARG A 3 -17.48 -10.56 5.23
C ARG A 3 -18.75 -9.70 5.22
N TYR A 4 -18.65 -8.47 4.76
CA TYR A 4 -19.80 -7.56 4.64
C TYR A 4 -20.91 -8.13 3.73
N LEU A 5 -20.57 -8.74 2.59
CA LEU A 5 -21.53 -9.35 1.70
C LEU A 5 -22.22 -10.57 2.33
N ILE A 6 -21.48 -11.41 3.07
CA ILE A 6 -22.05 -12.55 3.82
C ILE A 6 -23.06 -12.05 4.86
N GLU A 7 -22.72 -11.00 5.62
CA GLU A 7 -23.65 -10.37 6.59
C GLU A 7 -24.90 -9.78 5.92
N LYS A 8 -24.85 -9.46 4.63
CA LYS A 8 -25.99 -9.03 3.80
C LYS A 8 -26.78 -10.19 3.17
N GLY A 9 -26.41 -11.43 3.46
CA GLY A 9 -27.14 -12.63 3.01
C GLY A 9 -26.65 -13.22 1.69
N PHE A 10 -25.48 -12.80 1.19
CA PHE A 10 -24.86 -13.45 0.04
C PHE A 10 -24.26 -14.80 0.45
N GLU A 11 -24.43 -15.82 -0.36
CA GLU A 11 -23.90 -17.16 -0.13
C GLU A 11 -22.37 -17.16 -0.20
N PRO A 12 -21.66 -17.64 0.83
CA PRO A 12 -20.19 -17.59 0.89
C PRO A 12 -19.52 -18.31 -0.28
N GLU A 13 -20.12 -19.38 -0.78
CA GLU A 13 -19.62 -20.23 -1.86
C GLU A 13 -19.62 -19.50 -3.21
N ARG A 14 -20.52 -18.55 -3.39
CA ARG A 14 -20.62 -17.70 -4.60
C ARG A 14 -19.74 -16.45 -4.55
N LEU A 15 -19.03 -16.21 -3.44
CA LEU A 15 -18.17 -15.05 -3.27
C LEU A 15 -16.71 -15.44 -3.47
N ILE A 16 -16.20 -15.23 -4.66
CA ILE A 16 -14.78 -15.41 -4.97
C ILE A 16 -13.97 -14.18 -4.59
N ASN A 17 -12.93 -14.38 -3.79
CA ASN A 17 -12.04 -13.29 -3.37
C ASN A 17 -10.92 -13.10 -4.40
N LEU A 18 -10.79 -11.88 -4.94
CA LEU A 18 -9.70 -11.51 -5.84
C LEU A 18 -8.36 -11.35 -5.11
N GLU A 19 -8.39 -11.15 -3.79
CA GLU A 19 -7.22 -10.86 -2.93
C GLU A 19 -6.62 -9.47 -3.20
N ILE A 20 -5.97 -9.28 -4.34
CA ILE A 20 -5.40 -8.01 -4.78
C ILE A 20 -5.59 -7.84 -6.29
N PHE A 21 -5.73 -6.62 -6.78
CA PHE A 21 -5.79 -6.35 -8.23
C PHE A 21 -4.44 -6.58 -8.89
N ASP A 22 -4.41 -7.26 -10.02
CA ASP A 22 -3.19 -7.35 -10.81
C ASP A 22 -2.75 -5.97 -11.33
N TYR A 23 -1.47 -5.82 -11.56
CA TYR A 23 -0.86 -4.61 -12.08
C TYR A 23 0.16 -4.99 -13.15
N LEU A 24 -0.28 -4.95 -14.40
CA LEU A 24 0.53 -5.33 -15.55
C LEU A 24 1.52 -4.20 -15.85
N SER A 25 2.76 -4.41 -15.51
CA SER A 25 3.86 -3.45 -15.72
C SER A 25 5.14 -4.21 -16.01
N ASP A 26 5.90 -3.77 -17.00
CA ASP A 26 7.21 -4.32 -17.33
C ASP A 26 8.34 -3.66 -16.53
N ILE A 27 8.03 -2.66 -15.70
CA ILE A 27 9.02 -1.88 -14.97
C ILE A 27 9.31 -2.54 -13.63
N GLU A 28 10.56 -2.97 -13.47
CA GLU A 28 11.12 -3.32 -12.17
C GLU A 28 11.82 -2.11 -11.57
N ARG A 29 11.48 -1.82 -10.31
CA ARG A 29 12.30 -0.92 -9.52
C ARG A 29 13.61 -1.63 -9.19
N VAL A 30 14.74 -0.94 -9.37
CA VAL A 30 15.99 -1.38 -8.74
C VAL A 30 15.75 -1.31 -7.23
N GLN A 31 15.69 -2.46 -6.55
CA GLN A 31 15.48 -2.49 -5.10
C GLN A 31 16.68 -1.83 -4.43
N PRO A 32 16.50 -0.70 -3.76
CA PRO A 32 17.54 -0.18 -2.88
C PRO A 32 17.66 -1.13 -1.68
N GLU A 33 18.86 -1.31 -1.19
CA GLU A 33 19.05 -1.78 0.17
C GLU A 33 18.31 -0.84 1.13
N LYS A 34 17.94 -1.34 2.32
CA LYS A 34 17.34 -0.50 3.35
C LYS A 34 18.23 0.72 3.60
N GLY A 35 17.64 1.91 3.49
CA GLY A 35 18.31 3.18 3.69
C GLY A 35 18.86 3.34 5.12
N GLU A 36 19.84 4.22 5.31
CA GLU A 36 20.34 4.58 6.64
C GLU A 36 19.28 5.32 7.46
N LYS A 37 18.46 6.15 6.80
CA LYS A 37 17.33 6.85 7.41
C LYS A 37 16.02 6.19 6.98
N PRO A 38 15.06 6.00 7.92
CA PRO A 38 13.74 5.52 7.59
C PRO A 38 13.09 6.37 6.50
N SER A 39 12.49 5.72 5.50
CA SER A 39 11.91 6.45 4.38
C SER A 39 10.64 5.77 3.83
N ILE A 40 9.68 6.59 3.41
CA ILE A 40 8.44 6.13 2.80
C ILE A 40 8.14 6.85 1.49
N ALA A 41 7.45 6.15 0.59
CA ALA A 41 6.84 6.71 -0.61
C ALA A 41 5.33 6.86 -0.44
N ILE A 42 4.78 8.01 -0.78
CA ILE A 42 3.33 8.27 -0.83
C ILE A 42 2.99 8.68 -2.26
N ALA A 43 2.22 7.84 -2.95
CA ALA A 43 1.87 8.07 -4.34
C ALA A 43 0.36 8.13 -4.58
N GLY A 44 -0.07 8.99 -5.53
CA GLY A 44 -1.45 9.08 -6.01
C GLY A 44 -2.05 10.47 -5.96
N ASN A 45 -3.35 10.56 -5.63
CA ASN A 45 -4.04 11.83 -5.46
C ASN A 45 -3.73 12.40 -4.07
N LEU A 46 -2.99 13.52 -4.02
CA LEU A 46 -2.53 14.18 -2.79
C LEU A 46 -3.47 15.30 -2.32
N ALA A 47 -4.71 15.35 -2.83
CA ALA A 47 -5.70 16.31 -2.35
C ALA A 47 -5.98 16.11 -0.84
N LYS A 48 -6.22 17.20 -0.11
CA LYS A 48 -6.41 17.22 1.35
C LYS A 48 -7.41 16.20 1.89
N VAL A 49 -8.49 15.92 1.16
CA VAL A 49 -9.50 14.92 1.56
C VAL A 49 -8.96 13.49 1.59
N LYS A 50 -7.88 13.20 0.85
CA LYS A 50 -7.22 11.89 0.78
C LYS A 50 -5.88 11.84 1.50
N ALA A 51 -5.16 12.94 1.49
CA ALA A 51 -3.78 13.03 1.92
C ALA A 51 -3.54 14.12 2.99
N GLY A 52 -4.60 14.60 3.62
CA GLY A 52 -4.51 15.61 4.69
C GLY A 52 -3.77 15.12 5.94
N TYR A 53 -3.51 13.82 6.05
CA TYR A 53 -2.68 13.23 7.09
C TYR A 53 -1.18 13.54 6.92
N ILE A 54 -0.72 13.90 5.71
CA ILE A 54 0.72 14.06 5.41
C ILE A 54 1.44 15.02 6.37
N PRO A 55 1.01 16.29 6.56
CA PRO A 55 1.66 17.16 7.52
C PRO A 55 1.54 16.66 8.97
N LYS A 56 0.47 15.92 9.29
CA LYS A 56 0.22 15.37 10.61
C LYS A 56 1.14 14.23 11.01
N ILE A 57 1.83 13.59 10.05
CA ILE A 57 2.88 12.60 10.31
C ILE A 57 3.97 13.18 11.23
N PHE A 58 4.25 14.48 11.09
CA PHE A 58 5.30 15.17 11.81
C PHE A 58 4.80 15.90 13.09
N GLU A 59 3.51 15.82 13.36
CA GLU A 59 2.95 16.37 14.63
C GLU A 59 3.43 15.57 15.85
N LYS A 60 3.21 16.11 17.02
CA LYS A 60 3.57 15.51 18.33
C LYS A 60 5.07 15.23 18.53
N GLY A 61 5.93 15.81 17.68
CA GLY A 61 7.38 15.66 17.79
C GLY A 61 7.93 14.29 17.40
N GLY A 62 7.09 13.44 16.75
CA GLY A 62 7.49 12.17 16.15
C GLY A 62 8.10 12.33 14.76
N ASN A 63 8.61 11.22 14.22
CA ASN A 63 9.10 11.09 12.85
C ASN A 63 10.20 12.07 12.43
N LYS A 64 11.05 12.52 13.37
CA LYS A 64 12.10 13.50 13.11
C LYS A 64 13.13 13.04 12.08
N ASN A 65 13.34 11.73 11.98
CA ASN A 65 14.29 11.12 11.05
C ASN A 65 13.63 10.52 9.81
N LEU A 66 12.29 10.53 9.73
CA LEU A 66 11.55 9.95 8.61
C LEU A 66 11.67 10.84 7.37
N ILE A 67 12.07 10.26 6.25
CA ILE A 67 12.01 10.89 4.93
C ILE A 67 10.70 10.48 4.28
N VAL A 68 9.93 11.46 3.81
CA VAL A 68 8.67 11.25 3.10
C VAL A 68 8.81 11.74 1.67
N ASN A 69 8.71 10.81 0.71
CA ASN A 69 8.77 11.08 -0.72
C ASN A 69 7.34 11.08 -1.30
N LEU A 70 6.91 12.21 -1.87
CA LEU A 70 5.56 12.40 -2.41
C LEU A 70 5.57 12.36 -3.94
N TYR A 71 4.64 11.60 -4.51
CA TYR A 71 4.43 11.44 -5.95
C TYR A 71 2.95 11.60 -6.27
N GLY A 72 2.58 12.53 -7.11
CA GLY A 72 1.19 12.62 -7.54
C GLY A 72 0.71 14.03 -7.81
N THR A 73 -0.61 14.13 -8.01
CA THR A 73 -1.28 15.38 -8.34
C THR A 73 -1.96 16.01 -7.14
N ARG A 74 -2.30 17.30 -7.25
CA ARG A 74 -3.07 18.07 -6.25
C ARG A 74 -2.37 18.18 -4.89
N TYR A 75 -1.05 18.18 -4.88
CA TYR A 75 -0.28 18.52 -3.70
C TYR A 75 -0.24 20.04 -3.53
N GLU A 76 -0.79 20.53 -2.44
CA GLU A 76 -0.82 21.95 -2.07
C GLU A 76 -0.22 22.09 -0.67
N PRO A 77 1.10 22.34 -0.55
CA PRO A 77 1.74 22.48 0.75
C PRO A 77 1.28 23.77 1.45
N GLU A 78 0.94 23.66 2.73
CA GLU A 78 0.65 24.82 3.59
C GLU A 78 1.91 25.39 4.22
N GLN A 79 2.95 24.55 4.37
CA GLN A 79 4.24 24.88 4.95
C GLN A 79 5.34 23.98 4.40
N GLU A 80 6.57 24.45 4.45
CA GLU A 80 7.72 23.61 4.18
C GLU A 80 8.00 22.66 5.35
N ILE A 81 8.24 21.40 5.05
CA ILE A 81 8.63 20.36 6.01
C ILE A 81 9.95 19.77 5.53
N GLU A 82 11.00 19.89 6.33
CA GLU A 82 12.39 19.58 5.97
C GLU A 82 12.57 18.16 5.39
N ASN A 83 11.90 17.16 5.96
CA ASN A 83 12.04 15.77 5.57
C ASN A 83 10.97 15.31 4.56
N LEU A 84 10.24 16.23 3.95
CA LEU A 84 9.22 15.95 2.96
C LEU A 84 9.67 16.45 1.59
N LYS A 85 9.77 15.53 0.62
CA LYS A 85 10.21 15.81 -0.75
C LYS A 85 9.06 15.56 -1.72
N TYR A 86 8.69 16.56 -2.48
CA TYR A 86 7.70 16.42 -3.55
C TYR A 86 8.40 16.27 -4.90
N HIS A 87 8.19 15.13 -5.54
CA HIS A 87 8.82 14.77 -6.81
C HIS A 87 7.91 15.06 -8.03
N GLY A 88 6.69 15.55 -7.81
CA GLY A 88 5.75 15.79 -8.90
C GLY A 88 4.90 14.57 -9.24
N ALA A 89 4.22 14.63 -10.39
CA ALA A 89 3.38 13.56 -10.90
C ALA A 89 4.05 12.89 -12.10
N PHE A 90 4.01 11.58 -12.15
CA PHE A 90 4.52 10.76 -13.24
C PHE A 90 3.38 9.97 -13.89
N PRO A 91 3.46 9.66 -15.18
CA PRO A 91 2.58 8.67 -15.80
C PRO A 91 2.61 7.34 -15.04
N PRO A 92 1.49 6.61 -14.93
CA PRO A 92 1.44 5.35 -14.18
C PRO A 92 2.50 4.33 -14.63
N GLU A 93 2.81 4.30 -15.92
CA GLU A 93 3.82 3.45 -16.53
C GLU A 93 5.25 3.80 -16.15
N GLU A 94 5.53 5.02 -15.71
CA GLU A 94 6.87 5.48 -15.34
C GLU A 94 7.06 5.56 -13.82
N LEU A 95 5.97 5.71 -13.07
CA LEU A 95 6.00 6.00 -11.63
C LEU A 95 6.87 5.01 -10.85
N ALA A 96 6.79 3.72 -11.17
CA ALA A 96 7.51 2.69 -10.45
C ALA A 96 9.04 2.90 -10.48
N SER A 97 9.60 3.42 -11.57
CA SER A 97 11.04 3.69 -11.71
C SER A 97 11.53 4.91 -10.92
N HIS A 98 10.61 5.78 -10.50
CA HIS A 98 10.92 7.01 -9.75
C HIS A 98 10.69 6.87 -8.24
N LEU A 99 10.10 5.76 -7.79
CA LEU A 99 9.80 5.58 -6.36
C LEU A 99 11.08 5.46 -5.52
N GLU A 100 11.26 6.39 -4.60
CA GLU A 100 12.29 6.37 -3.57
C GLU A 100 11.65 6.10 -2.21
N GLY A 101 12.32 5.32 -1.36
CA GLY A 101 11.89 5.02 0.00
C GLY A 101 11.95 3.52 0.31
N ASP A 102 12.00 3.18 1.59
CA ASP A 102 12.02 1.78 2.04
C ASP A 102 10.65 1.12 1.83
N PHE A 103 9.58 1.84 2.11
CA PHE A 103 8.20 1.32 2.05
C PHE A 103 7.26 2.25 1.28
N GLY A 104 6.30 1.66 0.58
CA GLY A 104 5.13 2.38 0.06
C GLY A 104 4.04 2.49 1.12
N LEU A 105 3.53 3.70 1.40
CA LEU A 105 2.48 3.90 2.39
C LEU A 105 1.08 3.78 1.77
N ILE A 106 0.27 2.90 2.36
CA ILE A 106 -1.14 2.72 2.02
C ILE A 106 -1.99 3.28 3.15
N TRP A 107 -2.34 4.56 3.00
CA TRP A 107 -3.11 5.34 3.95
C TRP A 107 -3.97 6.34 3.20
N ASP A 108 -5.19 6.59 3.66
CA ASP A 108 -6.07 7.62 3.10
C ASP A 108 -6.82 8.35 4.22
N GLY A 109 -7.12 9.62 3.98
CA GLY A 109 -7.90 10.45 4.90
C GLY A 109 -7.16 11.69 5.38
N THR A 110 -7.67 12.27 6.45
CA THR A 110 -7.16 13.54 6.98
C THR A 110 -6.35 13.40 8.26
N GLU A 111 -6.30 12.19 8.86
CA GLU A 111 -5.70 11.96 10.16
C GLU A 111 -4.52 10.98 10.11
N ALA A 112 -3.46 11.28 10.87
CA ALA A 112 -2.33 10.37 11.06
C ALA A 112 -2.61 9.30 12.14
N SER A 113 -3.59 9.51 13.00
CA SER A 113 -3.98 8.56 14.06
C SER A 113 -4.82 7.38 13.55
N THR A 114 -5.47 7.55 12.40
CA THR A 114 -6.32 6.52 11.78
C THR A 114 -6.67 6.92 10.35
N CYS A 115 -7.02 5.97 9.50
CA CYS A 115 -7.61 6.28 8.21
C CYS A 115 -9.04 6.79 8.41
N ALA A 116 -9.24 8.09 8.31
CA ALA A 116 -10.50 8.77 8.63
C ALA A 116 -11.21 9.31 7.38
N GLY A 117 -12.51 9.64 7.56
CA GLY A 117 -13.38 10.12 6.48
C GLY A 117 -13.75 9.04 5.48
N ASN A 118 -14.54 9.40 4.46
CA ASN A 118 -15.09 8.43 3.50
C ASN A 118 -14.01 7.61 2.78
N THR A 119 -12.89 8.25 2.42
CA THR A 119 -11.79 7.57 1.71
C THR A 119 -10.99 6.65 2.63
N GLY A 120 -10.77 7.06 3.89
CA GLY A 120 -10.07 6.25 4.88
C GLY A 120 -10.91 5.05 5.34
N GLU A 121 -12.17 5.28 5.72
CA GLU A 121 -13.10 4.21 6.10
C GLU A 121 -13.30 3.17 4.98
N TYR A 122 -13.23 3.61 3.72
CA TYR A 122 -13.34 2.71 2.58
C TYR A 122 -12.22 1.67 2.51
N LEU A 123 -11.04 1.95 3.07
CA LEU A 123 -9.93 0.98 3.14
C LEU A 123 -10.28 -0.29 3.94
N LYS A 124 -11.28 -0.24 4.83
CA LYS A 124 -11.78 -1.43 5.54
C LYS A 124 -12.42 -2.46 4.60
N TYR A 125 -12.81 -2.06 3.40
CA TYR A 125 -13.57 -2.89 2.45
C TYR A 125 -12.85 -3.07 1.11
N ASN A 126 -11.93 -2.19 0.78
CA ASN A 126 -11.28 -2.11 -0.52
C ASN A 126 -9.78 -2.38 -0.44
N ASN A 127 -9.26 -3.09 -1.45
CA ASN A 127 -7.83 -3.21 -1.68
C ASN A 127 -7.42 -2.17 -2.71
N PRO A 128 -6.73 -1.08 -2.31
CA PRO A 128 -6.48 0.04 -3.19
C PRO A 128 -5.42 -0.28 -4.25
N HIS A 129 -5.59 0.23 -5.46
CA HIS A 129 -4.64 0.05 -6.57
C HIS A 129 -3.20 0.49 -6.25
N LYS A 130 -3.02 1.47 -5.32
CA LYS A 130 -1.67 1.86 -4.88
C LYS A 130 -0.89 0.71 -4.24
N ALA A 131 -1.59 -0.25 -3.61
CA ALA A 131 -0.95 -1.46 -3.08
C ALA A 131 -0.36 -2.32 -4.21
N SER A 132 -1.15 -2.57 -5.25
CA SER A 132 -0.70 -3.29 -6.43
C SER A 132 0.47 -2.58 -7.12
N MET A 133 0.42 -1.27 -7.23
CA MET A 133 1.47 -0.45 -7.83
C MET A 133 2.79 -0.57 -7.05
N TYR A 134 2.79 -0.36 -5.72
CA TYR A 134 4.01 -0.51 -4.92
C TYR A 134 4.57 -1.93 -4.98
N LEU A 135 3.72 -2.92 -4.78
CA LEU A 135 4.13 -4.32 -4.78
C LEU A 135 4.60 -4.79 -6.16
N SER A 136 3.98 -4.33 -7.26
CA SER A 136 4.46 -4.63 -8.61
C SER A 136 5.84 -4.03 -8.89
N ALA A 137 6.18 -2.92 -8.24
CA ALA A 137 7.51 -2.33 -8.26
C ALA A 137 8.51 -3.07 -7.35
N GLY A 138 8.09 -4.13 -6.64
CA GLY A 138 8.91 -4.83 -5.66
C GLY A 138 9.14 -4.03 -4.36
N MET A 139 8.34 -2.99 -4.10
CA MET A 139 8.45 -2.16 -2.90
C MET A 139 7.59 -2.76 -1.78
N PRO A 140 8.16 -3.09 -0.60
CA PRO A 140 7.38 -3.45 0.57
C PRO A 140 6.42 -2.33 0.98
N VAL A 141 5.37 -2.67 1.73
CA VAL A 141 4.32 -1.71 2.06
C VAL A 141 4.06 -1.56 3.55
N ILE A 142 3.63 -0.36 3.95
CA ILE A 142 3.04 -0.09 5.26
C ILE A 142 1.56 0.15 5.06
N VAL A 143 0.73 -0.55 5.81
CA VAL A 143 -0.73 -0.44 5.71
C VAL A 143 -1.35 -0.09 7.06
N TRP A 144 -2.53 0.52 7.02
CA TRP A 144 -3.35 0.64 8.21
C TRP A 144 -3.83 -0.74 8.67
N LYS A 145 -3.69 -1.04 9.96
CA LYS A 145 -4.00 -2.36 10.52
C LYS A 145 -5.45 -2.81 10.33
N GLN A 146 -6.39 -1.85 10.23
CA GLN A 146 -7.81 -2.15 9.98
C GLN A 146 -8.17 -2.16 8.49
N ALA A 147 -7.23 -1.94 7.59
CA ALA A 147 -7.48 -2.01 6.16
C ALA A 147 -7.72 -3.46 5.70
N ALA A 148 -8.62 -3.64 4.74
CA ALA A 148 -8.94 -4.97 4.19
C ALA A 148 -7.71 -5.70 3.63
N ILE A 149 -6.71 -4.97 3.17
CA ILE A 149 -5.47 -5.53 2.63
C ILE A 149 -4.45 -5.93 3.70
N ALA A 150 -4.68 -5.58 4.98
CA ALA A 150 -3.72 -5.86 6.04
C ALA A 150 -3.41 -7.36 6.21
N ASP A 151 -4.44 -8.20 6.15
CA ASP A 151 -4.27 -9.67 6.22
C ASP A 151 -3.37 -10.17 5.10
N PHE A 152 -3.62 -9.72 3.85
CA PHE A 152 -2.78 -10.08 2.69
C PHE A 152 -1.32 -9.68 2.89
N VAL A 153 -1.07 -8.45 3.37
CA VAL A 153 0.30 -7.93 3.60
C VAL A 153 1.04 -8.75 4.65
N LEU A 154 0.36 -9.10 5.75
CA LEU A 154 0.95 -9.85 6.84
C LEU A 154 1.16 -11.33 6.49
N GLU A 155 0.20 -11.98 5.84
CA GLU A 155 0.27 -13.39 5.44
C GLU A 155 1.34 -13.62 4.35
N THR A 156 1.46 -12.70 3.40
CA THR A 156 2.49 -12.79 2.35
C THR A 156 3.85 -12.28 2.81
N GLY A 157 3.91 -11.58 3.95
CA GLY A 157 5.13 -11.00 4.50
C GLY A 157 5.75 -9.94 3.59
N VAL A 158 4.93 -9.12 2.92
CA VAL A 158 5.39 -8.06 2.01
C VAL A 158 5.44 -6.68 2.66
N GLY A 159 5.32 -6.63 4.00
CA GLY A 159 5.35 -5.37 4.72
C GLY A 159 4.80 -5.48 6.13
N ILE A 160 4.38 -4.36 6.68
CA ILE A 160 3.91 -4.22 8.06
C ILE A 160 2.56 -3.51 8.13
N ALA A 161 1.83 -3.74 9.23
CA ALA A 161 0.58 -3.06 9.54
C ALA A 161 0.75 -2.20 10.81
N VAL A 162 0.28 -0.94 10.76
CA VAL A 162 0.41 0.04 11.84
C VAL A 162 -0.96 0.56 12.27
N ASP A 163 -1.09 0.97 13.53
CA ASP A 163 -2.32 1.57 14.05
C ASP A 163 -2.39 3.07 13.71
N ASP A 164 -1.25 3.76 13.75
CA ASP A 164 -1.10 5.19 13.44
C ASP A 164 0.24 5.48 12.74
N LEU A 165 0.46 6.75 12.38
CA LEU A 165 1.65 7.20 11.65
C LEU A 165 2.63 8.03 12.50
N TYR A 166 2.44 8.15 13.81
CA TYR A 166 3.22 9.08 14.65
C TYR A 166 4.64 8.59 15.01
N SER A 167 4.90 7.29 14.86
CA SER A 167 6.18 6.66 15.23
C SER A 167 6.79 5.84 14.08
N LEU A 168 6.55 6.24 12.83
CA LEU A 168 7.04 5.47 11.67
C LEU A 168 8.57 5.41 11.60
N ASP A 169 9.27 6.46 12.01
CA ASP A 169 10.74 6.47 12.04
C ASP A 169 11.29 5.43 13.03
N GLU A 170 10.69 5.27 14.20
CA GLU A 170 11.04 4.26 15.18
C GLU A 170 10.68 2.86 14.68
N VAL A 171 9.48 2.67 14.13
CA VAL A 171 9.00 1.39 13.60
C VAL A 171 9.89 0.92 12.45
N ILE A 172 10.13 1.76 11.44
CA ILE A 172 11.00 1.41 10.30
C ILE A 172 12.45 1.28 10.75
N GLY A 173 12.89 2.15 11.67
CA GLY A 173 14.24 2.13 12.22
C GLY A 173 14.57 0.85 12.98
N SER A 174 13.58 0.22 13.63
CA SER A 174 13.73 -1.03 14.35
C SER A 174 13.83 -2.27 13.45
N ILE A 175 13.39 -2.18 12.19
CA ILE A 175 13.48 -3.27 11.22
C ILE A 175 14.94 -3.47 10.84
N THR A 176 15.48 -4.67 11.06
CA THR A 176 16.85 -5.01 10.65
C THR A 176 16.99 -5.08 9.13
N LYS A 177 18.24 -5.06 8.63
CA LYS A 177 18.49 -5.24 7.20
C LYS A 177 18.02 -6.59 6.69
N GLU A 178 18.16 -7.62 7.49
CA GLU A 178 17.74 -8.99 7.19
C GLU A 178 16.21 -9.09 7.11
N GLU A 179 15.48 -8.44 8.02
CA GLU A 179 14.02 -8.38 7.99
C GLU A 179 13.52 -7.61 6.78
N TYR A 180 14.13 -6.46 6.48
CA TYR A 180 13.80 -5.69 5.29
C TYR A 180 14.05 -6.49 4.01
N SER A 181 15.20 -7.17 3.89
CA SER A 181 15.51 -8.02 2.75
C SER A 181 14.46 -9.10 2.53
N ARG A 182 13.95 -9.69 3.62
CA ARG A 182 12.86 -10.68 3.55
C ARG A 182 11.55 -10.06 3.02
N TYR A 183 11.18 -8.86 3.49
CA TYR A 183 10.01 -8.15 2.95
C TYR A 183 10.19 -7.84 1.46
N ALA A 184 11.35 -7.38 1.05
CA ALA A 184 11.68 -7.06 -0.33
C ALA A 184 11.67 -8.30 -1.25
N GLU A 185 12.23 -9.42 -0.81
CA GLU A 185 12.18 -10.70 -1.54
C GLU A 185 10.75 -11.22 -1.71
N ASN A 186 9.92 -11.10 -0.67
CA ASN A 186 8.52 -11.47 -0.75
C ASN A 186 7.73 -10.53 -1.66
N ALA A 187 7.99 -9.21 -1.58
CA ALA A 187 7.39 -8.24 -2.49
C ALA A 187 7.74 -8.55 -3.96
N LYS A 188 8.97 -8.98 -4.26
CA LYS A 188 9.37 -9.44 -5.60
C LYS A 188 8.56 -10.65 -6.07
N LYS A 189 8.36 -11.65 -5.22
CA LYS A 189 7.52 -12.82 -5.56
C LYS A 189 6.07 -12.43 -5.84
N VAL A 190 5.54 -11.48 -5.07
CA VAL A 190 4.19 -10.93 -5.32
C VAL A 190 4.17 -10.08 -6.60
N ALA A 191 5.23 -9.31 -6.89
CA ALA A 191 5.37 -8.53 -8.12
C ALA A 191 5.25 -9.42 -9.37
N ASP A 192 5.94 -10.57 -9.39
CA ASP A 192 5.89 -11.51 -10.52
C ASP A 192 4.45 -12.03 -10.76
N ARG A 193 3.71 -12.29 -9.69
CA ARG A 193 2.29 -12.68 -9.77
C ARG A 193 1.41 -11.55 -10.26
N LEU A 194 1.57 -10.33 -9.73
CA LEU A 194 0.80 -9.16 -10.14
C LEU A 194 0.97 -8.84 -11.63
N ARG A 195 2.21 -8.91 -12.12
CA ARG A 195 2.55 -8.62 -13.51
C ARG A 195 2.04 -9.67 -14.49
N SER A 196 1.94 -10.93 -14.04
CA SER A 196 1.43 -12.03 -14.87
C SER A 196 -0.10 -12.16 -14.92
N GLY A 197 -0.84 -11.32 -14.19
CA GLY A 197 -2.31 -11.44 -14.10
C GLY A 197 -2.77 -12.63 -13.25
N TYR A 198 -1.91 -13.15 -12.39
CA TYR A 198 -2.14 -14.36 -11.61
C TYR A 198 -3.41 -14.31 -10.76
N TYR A 199 -3.65 -13.19 -10.06
CA TYR A 199 -4.78 -13.07 -9.13
C TYR A 199 -6.13 -13.05 -9.86
N THR A 200 -6.23 -12.29 -10.96
CA THR A 200 -7.42 -12.27 -11.81
C THR A 200 -7.68 -13.63 -12.44
N LEU A 201 -6.65 -14.26 -13.03
CA LEU A 201 -6.79 -15.57 -13.63
C LEU A 201 -7.19 -16.64 -12.61
N SER A 202 -6.64 -16.60 -11.39
CA SER A 202 -6.99 -17.50 -10.31
C SER A 202 -8.45 -17.31 -9.86
N ALA A 203 -8.91 -16.07 -9.74
CA ALA A 203 -10.31 -15.78 -9.40
C ALA A 203 -11.26 -16.27 -10.49
N ILE A 204 -10.95 -16.05 -11.78
CA ILE A 204 -11.76 -16.53 -12.90
C ILE A 204 -11.86 -18.05 -12.90
N ARG A 205 -10.75 -18.78 -12.70
CA ARG A 205 -10.75 -20.26 -12.62
C ARG A 205 -11.69 -20.75 -11.51
N LYS A 206 -11.59 -20.17 -10.31
CA LYS A 206 -12.50 -20.50 -9.21
C LYS A 206 -13.96 -20.20 -9.54
N CYS A 207 -14.27 -19.12 -10.24
CA CYS A 207 -15.61 -18.84 -10.73
C CYS A 207 -16.13 -19.93 -11.69
N CYS A 208 -15.28 -20.36 -12.64
CA CYS A 208 -15.64 -21.44 -13.57
C CYS A 208 -15.91 -22.76 -12.83
N GLU A 209 -15.08 -23.12 -11.84
CA GLU A 209 -15.27 -24.32 -11.01
C GLU A 209 -16.63 -24.31 -10.33
N VAL A 210 -17.00 -23.21 -9.66
CA VAL A 210 -18.31 -23.08 -8.97
C VAL A 210 -19.49 -23.20 -9.93
N ILE A 211 -19.38 -22.64 -11.15
CA ILE A 211 -20.46 -22.71 -12.15
C ILE A 211 -20.61 -24.13 -12.68
N THR A 212 -19.51 -24.85 -12.92
CA THR A 212 -19.55 -26.23 -13.47
C THR A 212 -19.96 -27.29 -12.45
N GLU A 213 -19.91 -27.00 -11.15
CA GLU A 213 -20.39 -27.90 -10.09
C GLU A 213 -21.91 -27.80 -9.87
N GLU A 214 -22.55 -26.73 -10.39
CA GLU A 214 -24.01 -26.50 -10.29
C GLU A 214 -24.80 -27.17 -11.47
N ASP A 215 -24.13 -27.65 -12.52
CA ASP A 215 -24.72 -28.37 -13.68
C ASP A 215 -24.65 -29.90 -13.46
#